data_44deed5291460fa5d683225429e17256
#
_entry.id   44deed5291460fa5d683225429e17256
#
_cell.length_a   1.000
_cell.length_b   1.000
_cell.length_c   1.000
_cell.angle_alpha   90.00
_cell.angle_beta   90.00
_cell.angle_gamma   90.00
#
_symmetry.space_group_name_H-M   'P 1'
#
loop_
_entity.id
_entity.type
_entity.pdbx_description
1 polymer ?
#
loop_
_entity_poly.entity_id
_entity_poly.type
_entity_poly.pdbx_seq_one_letter_code
_entity_poly.pdbx_strand_id
1 'polypeptide(L)'
;MALYSEKVMDHFRNPRNVGIIEDANGIGEVGNAKCGDIMKMYLKIENDIIQDVKFETFGCGSAIASSSMATELIKGKPVAEAMELTNKAVAEALDGLPAYKMHCSVLAEEAIHAALDDYHSRNKKET
;
A
#
# COMPACT_ATOMS: atom_id res chain seq x y z
N MET A 1 6.60 9.52 25.83
CA MET A 1 5.97 10.28 24.73
C MET A 1 5.76 9.36 23.53
N ALA A 2 4.53 9.29 23.04
CA ALA A 2 4.25 8.47 21.88
C ALA A 2 4.79 9.16 20.62
N LEU A 3 5.66 8.45 19.88
CA LEU A 3 6.18 8.94 18.60
C LEU A 3 5.19 8.72 17.47
N TYR A 4 4.20 7.86 17.68
CA TYR A 4 3.22 7.50 16.68
C TYR A 4 1.81 7.83 17.16
N SER A 5 0.95 8.21 16.22
CA SER A 5 -0.46 8.47 16.52
C SER A 5 -1.16 7.17 16.93
N GLU A 6 -2.35 7.32 17.52
CA GLU A 6 -3.17 6.16 17.87
C GLU A 6 -3.57 5.37 16.63
N LYS A 7 -3.78 6.04 15.50
CA LYS A 7 -4.11 5.37 14.24
C LYS A 7 -2.96 4.53 13.74
N VAL A 8 -1.72 5.02 13.84
CA VAL A 8 -0.54 4.23 13.49
C VAL A 8 -0.47 2.98 14.36
N MET A 9 -0.64 3.14 15.66
CA MET A 9 -0.58 2.02 16.60
C MET A 9 -1.70 1.01 16.34
N ASP A 10 -2.89 1.50 16.03
CA ASP A 10 -4.03 0.63 15.71
C ASP A 10 -3.74 -0.21 14.46
N HIS A 11 -3.29 0.43 13.38
CA HIS A 11 -2.96 -0.29 12.15
C HIS A 11 -1.76 -1.22 12.31
N PHE A 12 -0.85 -0.89 13.22
CA PHE A 12 0.26 -1.79 13.53
C PHE A 12 -0.20 -3.03 14.29
N ARG A 13 -1.06 -2.85 15.28
CA ARG A 13 -1.58 -3.97 16.11
C ARG A 13 -2.60 -4.83 15.36
N ASN A 14 -3.42 -4.18 14.54
CA ASN A 14 -4.51 -4.83 13.80
C ASN A 14 -4.43 -4.45 12.33
N PRO A 15 -3.38 -4.88 11.61
CA PRO A 15 -3.24 -4.50 10.22
C PRO A 15 -4.39 -5.07 9.38
N ARG A 16 -4.90 -4.24 8.47
CA ARG A 16 -5.99 -4.61 7.58
C ARG A 16 -5.40 -5.07 6.26
N ASN A 17 -6.09 -6.03 5.63
CA ASN A 17 -5.75 -6.46 4.28
C ASN A 17 -4.36 -7.07 4.15
N VAL A 18 -3.90 -7.77 5.19
CA VAL A 18 -2.64 -8.50 5.14
C VAL A 18 -2.85 -9.85 4.47
N GLY A 19 -1.95 -10.20 3.58
CA GLY A 19 -1.98 -11.52 2.95
C GLY A 19 -1.70 -11.48 1.47
N ILE A 20 -2.17 -12.51 0.78
CA ILE A 20 -1.94 -12.75 -0.64
C ILE A 20 -3.28 -12.89 -1.34
N ILE A 21 -3.37 -12.40 -2.58
CA ILE A 21 -4.50 -12.68 -3.45
C ILE A 21 -3.98 -13.61 -4.55
N GLU A 22 -4.45 -14.85 -4.56
CA GLU A 22 -3.94 -15.85 -5.52
C GLU A 22 -4.23 -15.48 -6.97
N ASP A 23 -5.38 -14.89 -7.23
CA ASP A 23 -5.79 -14.48 -8.58
C ASP A 23 -5.62 -12.98 -8.81
N ALA A 24 -4.67 -12.37 -8.13
CA ALA A 24 -4.40 -10.95 -8.31
C ALA A 24 -4.04 -10.64 -9.76
N ASN A 25 -4.57 -9.56 -10.28
CA ASN A 25 -4.25 -9.10 -11.63
C ASN A 25 -3.39 -7.82 -11.65
N GLY A 26 -2.92 -7.41 -10.48
CA GLY A 26 -1.92 -6.37 -10.34
C GLY A 26 -1.06 -6.68 -9.13
N ILE A 27 0.24 -6.84 -9.32
CA ILE A 27 1.18 -7.15 -8.24
C ILE A 27 2.36 -6.20 -8.35
N GLY A 28 2.65 -5.50 -7.27
CA GLY A 28 3.79 -4.59 -7.19
C GLY A 28 4.66 -4.94 -6.00
N GLU A 29 5.96 -4.95 -6.20
CA GLU A 29 6.92 -5.16 -5.14
C GLU A 29 7.95 -4.05 -5.17
N VAL A 30 8.16 -3.40 -4.05
CA VAL A 30 9.17 -2.37 -3.90
C VAL A 30 9.92 -2.62 -2.60
N GLY A 31 11.14 -2.11 -2.52
CA GLY A 31 11.90 -2.28 -1.31
C GLY A 31 13.18 -1.49 -1.31
N ASN A 32 13.76 -1.38 -0.13
CA ASN A 32 15.07 -0.78 0.06
C ASN A 32 15.92 -1.80 0.81
N ALA A 33 16.80 -2.46 0.07
CA ALA A 33 17.66 -3.50 0.62
C ALA A 33 18.54 -2.99 1.75
N LYS A 34 18.92 -1.72 1.71
CA LYS A 34 19.76 -1.11 2.75
C LYS A 34 19.02 -1.00 4.07
N CYS A 35 17.73 -0.74 4.03
CA CYS A 35 16.91 -0.61 5.23
C CYS A 35 16.19 -1.90 5.60
N GLY A 36 16.23 -2.89 4.71
CA GLY A 36 15.54 -4.16 4.92
C GLY A 36 14.03 -4.09 4.76
N ASP A 37 13.51 -2.95 4.31
CA ASP A 37 12.07 -2.78 4.11
C ASP A 37 11.68 -3.29 2.73
N ILE A 38 10.77 -4.25 2.69
CA ILE A 38 10.22 -4.78 1.43
C ILE A 38 8.71 -4.73 1.56
N MET A 39 8.04 -4.30 0.50
CA MET A 39 6.59 -4.20 0.49
C MET A 39 6.05 -4.76 -0.81
N LYS A 40 5.10 -5.69 -0.70
CA LYS A 40 4.47 -6.32 -1.84
C LYS A 40 2.96 -6.08 -1.77
N MET A 41 2.40 -5.59 -2.86
CA MET A 41 0.99 -5.21 -2.92
C MET A 41 0.29 -6.06 -3.97
N TYR A 42 -0.87 -6.63 -3.60
CA TYR A 42 -1.69 -7.45 -4.50
C TYR A 42 -3.02 -6.73 -4.72
N LEU A 43 -3.42 -6.61 -5.98
CA LEU A 43 -4.69 -5.99 -6.34
C LEU A 43 -5.53 -6.96 -7.15
N LYS A 44 -6.82 -7.01 -6.83
CA LYS A 44 -7.83 -7.67 -7.66
C LYS A 44 -8.73 -6.59 -8.22
N ILE A 45 -8.66 -6.35 -9.53
CA ILE A 45 -9.34 -5.25 -10.20
C ILE A 45 -10.35 -5.82 -11.20
N GLU A 46 -11.58 -5.34 -11.13
CA GLU A 46 -12.65 -5.68 -12.07
C GLU A 46 -13.39 -4.41 -12.44
N ASN A 47 -13.64 -4.22 -13.74
CA ASN A 47 -14.31 -3.01 -14.26
C ASN A 47 -13.61 -1.72 -13.82
N ASP A 48 -12.26 -1.76 -13.80
CA ASP A 48 -11.41 -0.65 -13.37
C ASP A 48 -11.67 -0.19 -11.93
N ILE A 49 -12.24 -1.07 -11.10
CA ILE A 49 -12.43 -0.81 -9.67
C ILE A 49 -11.65 -1.86 -8.89
N ILE A 50 -10.96 -1.41 -7.86
CA ILE A 50 -10.17 -2.29 -6.99
C ILE A 50 -11.13 -3.04 -6.07
N GLN A 51 -11.43 -4.29 -6.39
CA GLN A 51 -12.36 -5.12 -5.64
C GLN A 51 -11.75 -5.62 -4.34
N ASP A 52 -10.47 -5.95 -4.37
CA ASP A 52 -9.76 -6.40 -3.18
C ASP A 52 -8.31 -5.98 -3.28
N VAL A 53 -7.69 -5.80 -2.13
CA VAL A 53 -6.28 -5.42 -2.05
C VAL A 53 -5.70 -6.06 -0.80
N LYS A 54 -4.51 -6.64 -0.93
CA LYS A 54 -3.78 -7.20 0.20
C LYS A 54 -2.31 -6.86 0.07
N PHE A 55 -1.60 -6.97 1.17
CA PHE A 55 -0.17 -6.68 1.17
C PHE A 55 0.60 -7.62 2.08
N GLU A 56 1.88 -7.75 1.76
CA GLU A 56 2.86 -8.37 2.64
C GLU A 56 4.02 -7.40 2.75
N THR A 57 4.58 -7.27 3.92
CA THR A 57 5.74 -6.40 4.11
C THR A 57 6.69 -6.99 5.15
N PHE A 58 7.96 -6.74 4.94
CA PHE A 58 9.00 -6.97 5.93
C PHE A 58 9.60 -5.61 6.23
N GLY A 59 9.48 -5.14 7.46
CA GLY A 59 9.94 -3.83 7.83
C GLY A 59 9.47 -3.45 9.22
N CYS A 60 9.56 -2.16 9.51
CA CYS A 60 9.17 -1.64 10.82
C CYS A 60 7.64 -1.50 10.94
N GLY A 61 7.19 -1.18 12.16
CA GLY A 61 5.76 -0.97 12.40
C GLY A 61 5.14 0.12 11.54
N SER A 62 5.93 1.16 11.18
CA SER A 62 5.45 2.21 10.30
C SER A 62 5.19 1.68 8.88
N ALA A 63 5.99 0.72 8.40
CA ALA A 63 5.76 0.11 7.10
C ALA A 63 4.45 -0.67 7.10
N ILE A 64 4.19 -1.43 8.16
CA ILE A 64 2.94 -2.18 8.33
C ILE A 64 1.75 -1.21 8.38
N ALA A 65 1.85 -0.18 9.22
CA ALA A 65 0.76 0.78 9.39
C ALA A 65 0.49 1.56 8.10
N SER A 66 1.55 1.99 7.40
CA SER A 66 1.40 2.73 6.14
C SER A 66 0.75 1.85 5.07
N SER A 67 1.17 0.59 4.95
CA SER A 67 0.57 -0.34 3.99
C SER A 67 -0.89 -0.61 4.32
N SER A 68 -1.19 -0.86 5.58
CA SER A 68 -2.55 -1.11 6.05
C SER A 68 -3.47 0.07 5.71
N MET A 69 -3.05 1.30 6.05
CA MET A 69 -3.84 2.48 5.75
C MET A 69 -3.98 2.70 4.24
N ALA A 70 -2.89 2.52 3.48
CA ALA A 70 -2.94 2.70 2.03
C ALA A 70 -3.95 1.74 1.39
N THR A 71 -3.99 0.48 1.82
CA THR A 71 -4.95 -0.48 1.29
C THR A 71 -6.39 -0.07 1.60
N GLU A 72 -6.64 0.47 2.79
CA GLU A 72 -7.97 0.95 3.16
C GLU A 72 -8.39 2.15 2.30
N LEU A 73 -7.44 3.00 1.92
CA LEU A 73 -7.74 4.18 1.12
C LEU A 73 -8.10 3.85 -0.32
N ILE A 74 -7.58 2.75 -0.88
CA ILE A 74 -7.82 2.41 -2.28
C ILE A 74 -8.85 1.31 -2.49
N LYS A 75 -9.16 0.52 -1.46
CA LYS A 75 -10.12 -0.58 -1.60
C LYS A 75 -11.49 -0.05 -1.97
N GLY A 76 -12.06 -0.58 -3.03
CA GLY A 76 -13.36 -0.15 -3.55
C GLY A 76 -13.31 1.08 -4.42
N LYS A 77 -12.12 1.62 -4.71
CA LYS A 77 -11.96 2.83 -5.50
C LYS A 77 -11.61 2.50 -6.95
N PRO A 78 -11.96 3.40 -7.90
CA PRO A 78 -11.50 3.24 -9.28
C PRO A 78 -9.97 3.31 -9.37
N VAL A 79 -9.43 2.61 -10.36
CA VAL A 79 -7.98 2.60 -10.61
C VAL A 79 -7.44 4.04 -10.76
N ALA A 80 -8.18 4.91 -11.46
CA ALA A 80 -7.75 6.29 -11.66
C ALA A 80 -7.56 7.04 -10.34
N GLU A 81 -8.46 6.83 -9.36
CA GLU A 81 -8.32 7.45 -8.05
C GLU A 81 -7.14 6.87 -7.26
N ALA A 82 -6.94 5.56 -7.38
CA ALA A 82 -5.83 4.91 -6.69
C ALA A 82 -4.47 5.39 -7.22
N MET A 83 -4.39 5.69 -8.52
CA MET A 83 -3.17 6.23 -9.12
C MET A 83 -2.82 7.63 -8.59
N GLU A 84 -3.80 8.34 -8.08
CA GLU A 84 -3.59 9.68 -7.51
C GLU A 84 -3.19 9.64 -6.04
N LEU A 85 -3.21 8.47 -5.41
CA LEU A 85 -2.83 8.34 -4.00
C LEU A 85 -1.38 8.79 -3.79
N THR A 86 -1.17 9.63 -2.79
CA THR A 86 0.16 10.12 -2.45
C THR A 86 0.57 9.64 -1.05
N ASN A 87 1.88 9.59 -0.81
CA ASN A 87 2.40 9.28 0.51
C ASN A 87 1.91 10.28 1.56
N LYS A 88 1.71 11.52 1.16
CA LYS A 88 1.18 12.56 2.04
C LYS A 88 -0.24 12.20 2.51
N ALA A 89 -1.08 11.71 1.60
CA ALA A 89 -2.44 11.30 1.96
C ALA A 89 -2.42 10.14 2.96
N VAL A 90 -1.51 9.17 2.78
CA VAL A 90 -1.36 8.05 3.71
C VAL A 90 -0.96 8.57 5.09
N ALA A 91 0.03 9.45 5.15
CA ALA A 91 0.50 10.01 6.41
C ALA A 91 -0.60 10.82 7.11
N GLU A 92 -1.33 11.63 6.36
CA GLU A 92 -2.43 12.41 6.92
C GLU A 92 -3.55 11.52 7.47
N ALA A 93 -3.86 10.43 6.77
CA ALA A 93 -4.88 9.48 7.22
C ALA A 93 -4.47 8.78 8.52
N LEU A 94 -3.17 8.67 8.77
CA LEU A 94 -2.63 8.11 10.00
C LEU A 94 -2.44 9.15 11.10
N ASP A 95 -2.91 10.38 10.89
CA ASP A 95 -2.69 11.52 11.78
C ASP A 95 -1.21 11.88 11.93
N GLY A 96 -0.44 11.63 10.87
CA GLY A 96 0.96 11.98 10.80
C GLY A 96 1.91 10.83 11.11
N LEU A 97 3.11 10.94 10.58
CA LEU A 97 4.22 10.02 10.86
C LEU A 97 5.42 10.86 11.28
N PRO A 98 6.31 10.32 12.15
CA PRO A 98 7.57 11.02 12.43
C PRO A 98 8.34 11.23 11.12
N ALA A 99 9.04 12.38 11.03
CA ALA A 99 9.73 12.75 9.79
C ALA A 99 10.67 11.65 9.29
N TYR A 100 11.37 10.97 10.20
CA TYR A 100 12.32 9.91 9.83
C TYR A 100 11.63 8.61 9.40
N LYS A 101 10.29 8.53 9.49
CA LYS A 101 9.51 7.37 9.05
C LYS A 101 8.63 7.67 7.84
N MET A 102 8.72 8.87 7.29
CA MET A 102 7.93 9.21 6.09
C MET A 102 8.26 8.32 4.90
N HIS A 103 9.48 7.76 4.85
CA HIS A 103 9.85 6.86 3.77
C HIS A 103 8.94 5.62 3.69
N CYS A 104 8.36 5.20 4.81
CA CYS A 104 7.44 4.06 4.81
C CYS A 104 6.16 4.38 4.03
N SER A 105 5.65 5.61 4.14
CA SER A 105 4.48 6.01 3.36
C SER A 105 4.82 6.12 1.87
N VAL A 106 6.06 6.52 1.54
CA VAL A 106 6.54 6.56 0.16
C VAL A 106 6.58 5.14 -0.42
N LEU A 107 7.06 4.16 0.34
CA LEU A 107 7.07 2.77 -0.11
C LEU A 107 5.65 2.26 -0.39
N ALA A 108 4.69 2.61 0.46
CA ALA A 108 3.30 2.20 0.24
C ALA A 108 2.75 2.79 -1.06
N GLU A 109 3.00 4.07 -1.32
CA GLU A 109 2.62 4.73 -2.56
C GLU A 109 3.27 4.03 -3.77
N GLU A 110 4.56 3.80 -3.71
CA GLU A 110 5.31 3.15 -4.80
C GLU A 110 4.80 1.74 -5.06
N ALA A 111 4.49 0.98 -4.01
CA ALA A 111 3.98 -0.38 -4.16
C ALA A 111 2.62 -0.39 -4.87
N ILE A 112 1.74 0.54 -4.51
CA ILE A 112 0.44 0.66 -5.15
C ILE A 112 0.61 1.03 -6.62
N HIS A 113 1.46 2.02 -6.92
CA HIS A 113 1.72 2.43 -8.30
C HIS A 113 2.32 1.29 -9.11
N ALA A 114 3.27 0.53 -8.53
CA ALA A 114 3.85 -0.62 -9.21
C ALA A 114 2.80 -1.70 -9.51
N ALA A 115 1.89 -1.94 -8.58
CA ALA A 115 0.82 -2.92 -8.78
C ALA A 115 -0.15 -2.47 -9.87
N LEU A 116 -0.48 -1.18 -9.92
CA LEU A 116 -1.35 -0.64 -10.96
C LEU A 116 -0.68 -0.67 -12.32
N ASP A 117 0.62 -0.36 -12.37
CA ASP A 117 1.39 -0.46 -13.61
C ASP A 117 1.42 -1.89 -14.12
N ASP A 118 1.57 -2.88 -13.25
CA ASP A 118 1.52 -4.28 -13.61
C ASP A 118 0.15 -4.65 -14.19
N TYR A 119 -0.93 -4.19 -13.56
CA TYR A 119 -2.29 -4.40 -14.05
C TYR A 119 -2.45 -3.82 -15.47
N HIS A 120 -2.01 -2.59 -15.68
CA HIS A 120 -2.08 -1.96 -17.00
C HIS A 120 -1.25 -2.71 -18.05
N SER A 121 -0.05 -3.17 -17.65
CA SER A 121 0.82 -3.94 -18.53
C SER A 121 0.18 -5.27 -18.94
N ARG A 122 -0.46 -5.96 -18.03
CA ARG A 122 -1.16 -7.22 -18.33
C ARG A 122 -2.33 -7.00 -19.27
N ASN A 123 -3.09 -5.92 -19.09
CA ASN A 123 -4.21 -5.60 -19.96
C ASN A 123 -3.75 -5.29 -21.38
N LYS A 124 -2.62 -4.59 -21.53
CA LYS A 124 -2.06 -4.30 -22.85
C LYS A 124 -1.65 -5.58 -23.60
N LYS A 125 -1.17 -6.58 -22.87
CA LYS A 125 -0.77 -7.86 -23.46
C LYS A 125 -1.96 -8.66 -23.98
N GLU A 126 -3.14 -8.44 -23.45
CA GLU A 126 -4.34 -9.14 -23.85
C GLU A 126 -4.98 -8.53 -25.10
N THR A 127 -4.59 -7.33 -25.47
CA THR A 127 -5.07 -6.68 -26.68
C THR A 127 -4.07 -6.76 -27.80
#